data_a3355607ae8cfd0f1b057858ad1214f9
#
_entry.id   a3355607ae8cfd0f1b057858ad1214f9
#
_cell.length_a   1.000
_cell.length_b   1.000
_cell.length_c   1.000
_cell.angle_alpha   90.00
_cell.angle_beta   90.00
_cell.angle_gamma   90.00
#
_symmetry.space_group_name_H-M   'P 1'
#
loop_
_entity.id
_entity.type
_entity.pdbx_description
1 polymer ?
#
loop_
_entity_poly.entity_id
_entity_poly.type
_entity_poly.pdbx_seq_one_letter_code
_entity_poly.pdbx_strand_id
1 'polypeptide(L)'
;TPLAAAGALAAQLAVYLAPPGYGEMFSALGFDGLVRSARSRATRRELAVAVPSELLDRVCALGSPDRVAARLRAYADAGADCVAVVPATAEDPGGRVALRALRPGGLYGTAGDNDGRR
;
A
#
# COMPACT_ATOMS: atom_id res chain seq x y z
N THR A 1 8.19 -13.21 5.41
CA THR A 1 6.95 -13.68 6.08
C THR A 1 5.88 -12.57 6.02
N PRO A 2 4.57 -12.90 6.08
CA PRO A 2 3.49 -11.90 6.10
C PRO A 2 3.65 -10.88 7.24
N LEU A 3 4.12 -11.31 8.40
CA LEU A 3 4.36 -10.45 9.56
C LEU A 3 5.50 -9.45 9.31
N ALA A 4 6.58 -9.88 8.68
CA ALA A 4 7.70 -9.00 8.33
C ALA A 4 7.28 -7.95 7.27
N ALA A 5 6.47 -8.36 6.29
CA ALA A 5 5.92 -7.43 5.29
C ALA A 5 5.00 -6.40 5.93
N ALA A 6 4.12 -6.81 6.84
CA ALA A 6 3.25 -5.89 7.58
C ALA A 6 4.05 -4.88 8.42
N GLY A 7 5.10 -5.33 9.10
CA GLY A 7 6.00 -4.44 9.85
C GLY A 7 6.73 -3.42 8.97
N ALA A 8 7.20 -3.83 7.79
CA ALA A 8 7.84 -2.94 6.83
C ALA A 8 6.86 -1.87 6.30
N LEU A 9 5.63 -2.28 5.98
CA LEU A 9 4.59 -1.36 5.56
C LEU A 9 4.19 -0.37 6.67
N ALA A 10 4.05 -0.85 7.91
CA ALA A 10 3.76 0.01 9.05
C ALA A 10 4.86 1.06 9.28
N ALA A 11 6.12 0.67 9.15
CA ALA A 11 7.25 1.60 9.26
C ALA A 11 7.28 2.65 8.13
N GLN A 12 6.91 2.28 6.91
CA GLN A 12 6.74 3.22 5.81
C GLN A 12 5.56 4.15 6.05
N LEU A 13 4.41 3.60 6.44
CA LEU A 13 3.19 4.37 6.65
C LEU A 13 3.35 5.42 7.75
N ALA A 14 4.13 5.13 8.79
CA ALA A 14 4.41 6.04 9.90
C ALA A 14 4.92 7.42 9.45
N VAL A 15 5.63 7.49 8.31
CA VAL A 15 6.15 8.74 7.75
C VAL A 15 5.05 9.65 7.22
N TYR A 16 3.95 9.06 6.78
CA TYR A 16 2.83 9.77 6.13
C TYR A 16 1.74 10.20 7.10
N LEU A 17 1.78 9.77 8.36
CA LEU A 17 0.71 10.07 9.33
C LEU A 17 0.62 11.55 9.71
N ALA A 18 1.76 12.23 9.83
CA ALA A 18 1.81 13.62 10.28
C ALA A 18 1.60 14.67 9.17
N PRO A 19 2.13 14.49 7.94
CA PRO A 19 2.06 15.53 6.91
C PRO A 19 0.64 15.94 6.56
N PRO A 20 0.42 17.24 6.27
CA PRO A 20 -0.87 17.75 5.81
C PRO A 20 -1.35 17.02 4.54
N GLY A 21 -2.65 16.82 4.41
CA GLY A 21 -3.27 16.06 3.34
C GLY A 21 -3.35 14.57 3.67
N TYR A 22 -2.23 13.94 3.97
CA TYR A 22 -2.22 12.54 4.39
C TYR A 22 -2.86 12.35 5.77
N GLY A 23 -2.49 13.17 6.75
CA GLY A 23 -3.07 13.10 8.09
C GLY A 23 -4.59 13.26 8.07
N GLU A 24 -5.11 14.20 7.30
CA GLU A 24 -6.55 14.41 7.14
C GLU A 24 -7.24 13.20 6.50
N MET A 25 -6.61 12.57 5.52
CA MET A 25 -7.12 11.33 4.92
C MET A 25 -7.20 10.20 5.96
N PHE A 26 -6.16 9.99 6.75
CA PHE A 26 -6.17 8.96 7.80
C PHE A 26 -7.18 9.26 8.90
N SER A 27 -7.33 10.53 9.28
CA SER A 27 -8.37 10.95 10.23
C SER A 27 -9.78 10.65 9.70
N ALA A 28 -10.04 10.94 8.42
CA ALA A 28 -11.30 10.63 7.76
C ALA A 28 -11.59 9.12 7.69
N LEU A 29 -10.55 8.29 7.64
CA LEU A 29 -10.67 6.83 7.71
C LEU A 29 -10.92 6.30 9.13
N GLY A 30 -10.95 7.15 10.15
CA GLY A 30 -11.19 6.79 11.54
C GLY A 30 -9.94 6.64 12.41
N PHE A 31 -8.77 7.05 11.92
CA PHE A 31 -7.49 6.91 12.62
C PHE A 31 -6.95 8.25 13.17
N ASP A 32 -7.82 9.15 13.56
CA ASP A 32 -7.48 10.47 14.07
C ASP A 32 -6.55 10.43 15.30
N GLY A 33 -6.74 9.47 16.20
CA GLY A 33 -5.86 9.27 17.35
C GLY A 33 -4.42 8.99 16.97
N LEU A 34 -4.20 8.18 15.94
CA LEU A 34 -2.87 7.87 15.41
C LEU A 34 -2.23 9.11 14.76
N VAL A 35 -3.02 9.88 14.02
CA VAL A 35 -2.57 11.15 13.40
C VAL A 35 -2.16 12.18 14.46
N ARG A 36 -2.95 12.33 15.52
CA ARG A 36 -2.60 13.20 16.65
C ARG A 36 -1.30 12.77 17.32
N SER A 37 -1.11 11.47 17.53
CA SER A 37 0.14 10.94 18.09
C SER A 37 1.33 11.27 17.18
N ALA A 38 1.16 11.13 15.86
CA ALA A 38 2.20 11.45 14.88
C ALA A 38 2.56 12.94 14.85
N ARG A 39 1.58 13.82 15.05
CA ARG A 39 1.77 15.27 15.10
C ARG A 39 2.26 15.77 16.45
N SER A 40 2.32 14.91 17.47
CA SER A 40 2.88 15.21 18.78
C SER A 40 4.35 14.82 18.87
N ARG A 41 4.76 14.12 19.92
CA ARG A 41 6.15 13.72 20.15
C ARG A 41 6.41 12.23 19.94
N ALA A 42 5.50 11.47 19.37
CA ALA A 42 5.69 10.05 19.13
C ALA A 42 6.84 9.82 18.15
N THR A 43 7.71 8.90 18.47
CA THR A 43 8.80 8.50 17.58
C THR A 43 8.26 7.68 16.42
N ARG A 44 8.99 7.66 15.32
CA ARG A 44 8.66 6.84 14.16
C ARG A 44 8.47 5.35 14.51
N ARG A 45 9.29 4.86 15.45
CA ARG A 45 9.20 3.47 15.93
C ARG A 45 7.90 3.21 16.69
N GLU A 46 7.54 4.11 17.60
CA GLU A 46 6.28 4.03 18.35
C GLU A 46 5.09 4.07 17.40
N LEU A 47 5.11 4.96 16.42
CA LEU A 47 4.07 5.04 15.40
C LEU A 47 3.97 3.76 14.57
N ALA A 48 5.09 3.20 14.13
CA ALA A 48 5.10 1.96 13.36
C ALA A 48 4.49 0.78 14.15
N VAL A 49 4.76 0.71 15.45
CA VAL A 49 4.14 -0.30 16.33
C VAL A 49 2.65 -0.04 16.56
N ALA A 50 2.25 1.22 16.58
CA ALA A 50 0.86 1.62 16.80
C ALA A 50 -0.04 1.51 15.56
N VAL A 51 0.53 1.34 14.35
CA VAL A 51 -0.25 1.16 13.11
C VAL A 51 -1.05 -0.15 13.19
N PRO A 52 -2.38 -0.08 13.22
CA PRO A 52 -3.21 -1.29 13.29
C PRO A 52 -3.28 -2.00 11.94
N SER A 53 -3.46 -3.31 11.96
CA SER A 53 -3.63 -4.13 10.75
C SER A 53 -4.79 -3.64 9.87
N GLU A 54 -5.86 -3.16 10.48
CA GLU A 54 -7.00 -2.59 9.77
C GLU A 54 -6.60 -1.41 8.87
N LEU A 55 -5.70 -0.54 9.34
CA LEU A 55 -5.20 0.56 8.51
C LEU A 55 -4.38 0.05 7.33
N LEU A 56 -3.51 -0.94 7.56
CA LEU A 56 -2.75 -1.58 6.48
C LEU A 56 -3.67 -2.22 5.44
N ASP A 57 -4.72 -2.90 5.88
CA ASP A 57 -5.72 -3.51 4.99
C ASP A 57 -6.48 -2.47 4.16
N ARG A 58 -6.66 -1.26 4.68
CA ARG A 58 -7.36 -0.18 3.96
C ARG A 58 -6.50 0.54 2.93
N VAL A 59 -5.22 0.74 3.20
CA VAL A 59 -4.36 1.62 2.36
C VAL A 59 -3.22 0.90 1.68
N CYS A 60 -2.89 -0.33 2.07
CA CYS A 60 -1.83 -1.12 1.46
C CYS A 60 -2.38 -2.30 0.65
N ALA A 61 -1.55 -2.83 -0.22
CA ALA A 61 -1.80 -4.10 -0.90
C ALA A 61 -0.91 -5.17 -0.27
N LEU A 62 -1.46 -5.95 0.64
CA LEU A 62 -0.76 -6.94 1.44
C LEU A 62 -1.44 -8.30 1.35
N GLY A 63 -0.66 -9.37 1.23
CA GLY A 63 -1.16 -10.74 1.21
C GLY A 63 -0.61 -11.56 0.05
N SER A 64 -1.36 -12.59 -0.35
CA SER A 64 -1.01 -13.40 -1.52
C SER A 64 -0.97 -12.58 -2.80
N PRO A 65 -0.26 -13.04 -3.84
CA PRO A 65 -0.26 -12.39 -5.13
C PRO A 65 -1.65 -12.07 -5.68
N ASP A 66 -2.58 -12.99 -5.57
CA ASP A 66 -3.97 -12.79 -6.04
C ASP A 66 -4.70 -11.70 -5.26
N ARG A 67 -4.48 -11.61 -3.95
CA ARG A 67 -5.05 -10.56 -3.11
C ARG A 67 -4.49 -9.19 -3.46
N VAL A 68 -3.19 -9.10 -3.70
CA VAL A 68 -2.54 -7.87 -4.17
C VAL A 68 -3.10 -7.46 -5.53
N ALA A 69 -3.22 -8.41 -6.47
CA ALA A 69 -3.82 -8.15 -7.77
C ALA A 69 -5.24 -7.62 -7.69
N ALA A 70 -6.07 -8.26 -6.87
CA ALA A 70 -7.45 -7.83 -6.66
C ALA A 70 -7.51 -6.40 -6.11
N ARG A 71 -6.59 -6.04 -5.21
CA ARG A 71 -6.50 -4.69 -4.67
C ARG A 71 -6.13 -3.65 -5.74
N LEU A 72 -5.17 -3.97 -6.60
CA LEU A 72 -4.77 -3.08 -7.70
C LEU A 72 -5.91 -2.90 -8.71
N ARG A 73 -6.63 -3.98 -9.04
CA ARG A 73 -7.81 -3.89 -9.90
C ARG A 73 -8.90 -3.01 -9.28
N ALA A 74 -9.11 -3.09 -7.98
CA ALA A 74 -10.09 -2.24 -7.29
C ALA A 74 -9.77 -0.76 -7.41
N TYR A 75 -8.50 -0.35 -7.42
CA TYR A 75 -8.12 1.03 -7.69
C TYR A 75 -8.44 1.45 -9.14
N ALA A 76 -8.16 0.59 -10.11
CA ALA A 76 -8.49 0.84 -11.51
C ALA A 76 -10.01 0.94 -11.70
N ASP A 77 -10.78 0.04 -11.12
CA ASP A 77 -12.26 0.04 -11.18
C ASP A 77 -12.86 1.29 -10.51
N ALA A 78 -12.19 1.84 -9.49
CA ALA A 78 -12.57 3.09 -8.84
C ALA A 78 -12.19 4.35 -9.66
N GLY A 79 -11.55 4.19 -10.82
CA GLY A 79 -11.24 5.29 -11.74
C GLY A 79 -9.77 5.72 -11.78
N ALA A 80 -8.86 4.98 -11.17
CA ALA A 80 -7.43 5.29 -11.29
C ALA A 80 -6.91 4.89 -12.68
N ASP A 81 -6.40 5.85 -13.44
CA ASP A 81 -5.79 5.61 -14.76
C ASP A 81 -4.41 4.96 -14.64
N CYS A 82 -3.70 5.24 -13.56
CA CYS A 82 -2.38 4.68 -13.27
C CYS A 82 -2.26 4.39 -11.76
N VAL A 83 -1.84 3.18 -11.43
CA VAL A 83 -1.54 2.78 -10.05
C VAL A 83 -0.04 2.61 -9.91
N ALA A 84 0.60 3.51 -9.17
CA ALA A 84 2.01 3.40 -8.83
C ALA A 84 2.20 2.42 -7.66
N VAL A 85 3.10 1.46 -7.82
CA VAL A 85 3.39 0.46 -6.80
C VAL A 85 4.75 0.73 -6.17
N VAL A 86 4.75 0.88 -4.85
CA VAL A 86 5.98 1.00 -4.06
C VAL A 86 6.18 -0.31 -3.29
N PRO A 87 7.12 -1.17 -3.70
CA PRO A 87 7.43 -2.38 -2.96
C PRO A 87 8.02 -2.05 -1.59
N ALA A 88 7.60 -2.78 -0.56
CA ALA A 88 7.93 -2.47 0.82
C ALA A 88 8.36 -3.70 1.63
N THR A 89 9.09 -4.63 1.03
CA THR A 89 9.60 -5.80 1.75
C THR A 89 11.11 -5.77 1.88
N ALA A 90 11.62 -6.16 3.04
CA ALA A 90 13.05 -6.31 3.28
C ALA A 90 13.65 -7.46 2.42
N GLU A 91 12.82 -8.42 2.05
CA GLU A 91 13.19 -9.59 1.23
C GLU A 91 13.29 -9.28 -0.27
N ASP A 92 12.68 -8.18 -0.71
CA ASP A 92 12.70 -7.70 -2.09
C ASP A 92 12.94 -6.18 -2.15
N PRO A 93 14.06 -5.68 -1.65
CA PRO A 93 14.30 -4.23 -1.48
C PRO A 93 14.33 -3.48 -2.81
N GLY A 94 14.64 -4.15 -3.91
CA GLY A 94 14.59 -3.58 -5.26
C GLY A 94 13.25 -3.79 -5.96
N GLY A 95 12.27 -4.42 -5.32
CA GLY A 95 10.96 -4.68 -5.90
C GLY A 95 10.95 -5.62 -7.12
N ARG A 96 12.01 -6.39 -7.32
CA ARG A 96 12.15 -7.24 -8.53
C ARG A 96 11.10 -8.33 -8.62
N VAL A 97 10.77 -8.94 -7.48
CA VAL A 97 9.74 -9.99 -7.41
C VAL A 97 8.38 -9.39 -7.68
N ALA A 98 8.08 -8.26 -7.01
CA ALA A 98 6.83 -7.52 -7.22
C ALA A 98 6.70 -7.07 -8.68
N LEU A 99 7.73 -6.47 -9.27
CA LEU A 99 7.72 -6.01 -10.66
C LEU A 99 7.52 -7.15 -11.66
N ARG A 100 8.12 -8.31 -11.43
CA ARG A 100 7.91 -9.49 -12.29
C ARG A 100 6.48 -10.01 -12.18
N ALA A 101 5.93 -10.04 -10.98
CA ALA A 101 4.55 -10.48 -10.74
C ALA A 101 3.51 -9.52 -11.36
N LEU A 102 3.80 -8.21 -11.37
CA LEU A 102 2.89 -7.16 -11.83
C LEU A 102 3.04 -6.78 -13.31
N ARG A 103 4.05 -7.31 -13.99
CA ARG A 103 4.24 -7.01 -15.42
C ARG A 103 3.03 -7.47 -16.25
N PRO A 104 2.71 -6.78 -17.38
CA PRO A 104 1.72 -7.27 -18.35
C PRO A 104 2.03 -8.69 -18.79
N GLY A 105 1.05 -9.62 -18.72
CA GLY A 105 1.24 -11.05 -18.96
C GLY A 105 1.85 -11.84 -17.81
N GLY A 106 2.15 -11.20 -16.66
CA GLY A 106 2.40 -11.84 -15.37
C GLY A 106 1.10 -12.28 -14.71
N LEU A 107 1.17 -12.65 -13.43
CA LEU A 107 0.01 -13.07 -12.63
C LEU A 107 -1.16 -12.06 -12.61
N TYR A 108 -0.91 -10.82 -13.01
CA TYR A 108 -1.89 -9.71 -12.99
C TYR A 108 -2.26 -9.19 -14.37
N GLY A 109 -1.61 -9.70 -15.41
CA GLY A 109 -1.93 -9.33 -16.79
C GLY A 109 -3.09 -10.17 -17.30
N THR A 110 -4.33 -9.77 -17.08
CA THR A 110 -5.32 -10.06 -18.11
C THR A 110 -4.89 -9.24 -19.32
N ALA A 111 -4.58 -9.91 -20.42
CA ALA A 111 -4.46 -9.27 -21.70
C ALA A 111 -5.76 -8.52 -21.96
N GLY A 112 -5.76 -7.22 -21.69
CA GLY A 112 -6.73 -6.31 -22.27
C GLY A 112 -6.48 -6.40 -23.76
N ASP A 113 -7.44 -6.95 -24.46
CA ASP A 113 -7.52 -7.01 -25.89
C ASP A 113 -7.30 -5.58 -26.42
N ASN A 114 -6.08 -5.31 -26.85
CA ASN A 114 -5.82 -4.14 -27.66
C ASN A 114 -6.24 -4.51 -29.07
N ASP A 115 -7.56 -4.59 -29.27
CA ASP A 115 -8.13 -4.65 -30.61
C ASP A 115 -7.80 -3.34 -31.33
N GLY A 116 -6.75 -3.45 -32.14
CA GLY A 116 -6.33 -2.38 -33.02
C GLY A 116 -7.46 -2.00 -33.97
N ARG A 117 -8.04 -0.83 -33.74
CA ARG A 117 -8.73 -0.11 -34.81
C ARG A 117 -7.97 1.15 -35.15
N ARG A 118 -7.48 1.11 -36.34
CA ARG A 118 -6.87 2.17 -37.14
C ARG A 118 -7.78 3.40 -37.24
#